data_2fdbd39c862baae4f69c86d8b3b313d0
#
_entry.id   2fdbd39c862baae4f69c86d8b3b313d0
#
_cell.length_a   1.000
_cell.length_b   1.000
_cell.length_c   1.000
_cell.angle_alpha   90.00
_cell.angle_beta   90.00
_cell.angle_gamma   90.00
#
_symmetry.space_group_name_H-M   'P 1'
#
loop_
_entity.id
_entity.type
_entity.pdbx_description
1 polymer ?
#
loop_
_entity_poly.entity_id
_entity_poly.type
_entity_poly.pdbx_seq_one_letter_code
_entity_poly.pdbx_strand_id
1 'polypeptide(L)'
;MSPRKAAALRGADDDRNLRDHLVATAQRLLADQGAAGLTVRGIARAAGVADGVLYNHFPDKDALLAAALGAHVGAAHADLGPLPAPGTGTVHENLAVYLRAGLALHRAVLPVFAGLLASPSVLTRFAESEARGDDWRALLAAYLRAERDRGRLAPAADTAAATAMLVGICHDVVLTAVLPGAPHGHAEVDVDAVITTLLAGIALPGN
;
A
#
# COMPACT_ATOMS: atom_id res chain seq x y z
N MET A 1 -8.79 -38.60 -17.84
CA MET A 1 -9.48 -37.57 -16.99
C MET A 1 -10.98 -37.61 -17.31
N SER A 2 -11.84 -37.71 -16.31
CA SER A 2 -13.30 -37.82 -16.51
C SER A 2 -13.90 -36.49 -17.00
N PRO A 3 -14.82 -36.47 -17.99
CA PRO A 3 -15.41 -35.27 -18.56
C PRO A 3 -16.09 -34.34 -17.52
N ARG A 4 -16.64 -34.92 -16.43
CA ARG A 4 -17.18 -34.16 -15.30
C ARG A 4 -16.15 -33.35 -14.53
N LYS A 5 -14.91 -33.87 -14.37
CA LYS A 5 -13.82 -33.15 -13.70
C LYS A 5 -13.32 -31.94 -14.52
N ALA A 6 -13.30 -32.08 -15.84
CA ALA A 6 -12.89 -31.00 -16.75
C ALA A 6 -13.96 -29.88 -16.89
N ALA A 7 -15.26 -30.21 -16.75
CA ALA A 7 -16.34 -29.22 -16.72
C ALA A 7 -16.40 -28.45 -15.39
N ALA A 8 -16.17 -29.14 -14.26
CA ALA A 8 -16.09 -28.50 -12.93
C ALA A 8 -14.87 -27.56 -12.81
N LEU A 9 -13.74 -27.91 -13.39
CA LEU A 9 -12.54 -27.06 -13.41
C LEU A 9 -12.75 -25.81 -14.29
N ARG A 10 -13.42 -25.92 -15.44
CA ARG A 10 -13.76 -24.76 -16.29
C ARG A 10 -14.74 -23.83 -15.60
N GLY A 11 -15.77 -24.33 -14.94
CA GLY A 11 -16.70 -23.50 -14.17
C GLY A 11 -16.03 -22.77 -13.00
N ALA A 12 -15.08 -23.40 -12.31
CA ALA A 12 -14.32 -22.76 -11.23
C ALA A 12 -13.32 -21.69 -11.74
N ASP A 13 -12.80 -21.86 -12.95
CA ASP A 13 -11.93 -20.85 -13.58
C ASP A 13 -12.75 -19.65 -14.07
N ASP A 14 -13.94 -19.88 -14.67
CA ASP A 14 -14.86 -18.83 -15.09
C ASP A 14 -15.36 -18.01 -13.88
N ASP A 15 -15.65 -18.68 -12.76
CA ASP A 15 -16.10 -18.05 -11.52
C ASP A 15 -14.99 -17.18 -10.89
N ARG A 16 -13.75 -17.67 -10.85
CA ARG A 16 -12.57 -16.87 -10.42
C ARG A 16 -12.34 -15.68 -11.33
N ASN A 17 -12.35 -15.85 -12.64
CA ASN A 17 -12.18 -14.78 -13.60
C ASN A 17 -13.23 -13.68 -13.44
N LEU A 18 -14.49 -14.04 -13.16
CA LEU A 18 -15.55 -13.09 -12.91
C LEU A 18 -15.36 -12.34 -11.59
N ARG A 19 -14.97 -13.05 -10.52
CA ARG A 19 -14.65 -12.44 -9.24
C ARG A 19 -13.53 -11.43 -9.36
N ASP A 20 -12.46 -11.78 -10.07
CA ASP A 20 -11.29 -10.91 -10.28
C ASP A 20 -11.66 -9.70 -11.15
N HIS A 21 -12.52 -9.87 -12.14
CA HIS A 21 -13.07 -8.77 -12.95
C HIS A 21 -13.89 -7.78 -12.10
N LEU A 22 -14.71 -8.29 -11.17
CA LEU A 22 -15.48 -7.45 -10.23
C LEU A 22 -14.54 -6.65 -9.31
N VAL A 23 -13.50 -7.30 -8.77
CA VAL A 23 -12.49 -6.66 -7.92
C VAL A 23 -11.74 -5.57 -8.70
N ALA A 24 -11.24 -5.87 -9.90
CA ALA A 24 -10.53 -4.90 -10.74
C ALA A 24 -11.41 -3.71 -11.14
N THR A 25 -12.71 -3.94 -11.40
CA THR A 25 -13.65 -2.86 -11.68
C THR A 25 -13.90 -1.98 -10.46
N ALA A 26 -14.10 -2.60 -9.28
CA ALA A 26 -14.27 -1.86 -8.03
C ALA A 26 -13.00 -1.09 -7.64
N GLN A 27 -11.81 -1.66 -7.85
CA GLN A 27 -10.51 -1.03 -7.63
C GLN A 27 -10.37 0.25 -8.45
N ARG A 28 -10.65 0.21 -9.75
CA ARG A 28 -10.60 1.40 -10.61
C ARG A 28 -11.57 2.48 -10.14
N LEU A 29 -12.81 2.11 -9.88
CA LEU A 29 -13.82 3.05 -9.40
C LEU A 29 -13.45 3.66 -8.04
N LEU A 30 -12.86 2.87 -7.15
CA LEU A 30 -12.40 3.33 -5.84
C LEU A 30 -11.25 4.34 -5.98
N ALA A 31 -10.31 4.11 -6.89
CA ALA A 31 -9.20 5.02 -7.17
C ALA A 31 -9.69 6.33 -7.84
N ASP A 32 -10.62 6.23 -8.80
CA ASP A 32 -11.07 7.37 -9.61
C ASP A 32 -12.08 8.26 -8.89
N GLN A 33 -12.99 7.69 -8.10
CA GLN A 33 -14.17 8.38 -7.55
C GLN A 33 -14.22 8.37 -6.02
N GLY A 34 -13.30 7.63 -5.36
CA GLY A 34 -13.35 7.39 -3.92
C GLY A 34 -14.50 6.48 -3.50
N ALA A 35 -14.59 6.17 -2.21
CA ALA A 35 -15.56 5.21 -1.68
C ALA A 35 -16.99 5.76 -1.52
N ALA A 36 -17.13 7.08 -1.31
CA ALA A 36 -18.40 7.71 -0.90
C ALA A 36 -19.51 7.58 -1.95
N GLY A 37 -19.16 7.59 -3.24
CA GLY A 37 -20.12 7.48 -4.35
C GLY A 37 -20.38 6.06 -4.84
N LEU A 38 -19.63 5.06 -4.35
CA LEU A 38 -19.70 3.70 -4.87
C LEU A 38 -20.94 2.96 -4.35
N THR A 39 -21.74 2.45 -5.27
CA THR A 39 -22.90 1.60 -5.00
C THR A 39 -22.73 0.24 -5.68
N VAL A 40 -23.36 -0.80 -5.14
CA VAL A 40 -23.37 -2.14 -5.74
C VAL A 40 -23.85 -2.07 -7.21
N ARG A 41 -24.93 -1.32 -7.48
CA ARG A 41 -25.46 -1.12 -8.83
C ARG A 41 -24.48 -0.41 -9.74
N GLY A 42 -23.77 0.61 -9.22
CA GLY A 42 -22.74 1.33 -9.98
C GLY A 42 -21.58 0.42 -10.39
N ILE A 43 -21.12 -0.41 -9.46
CA ILE A 43 -20.05 -1.38 -9.71
C ILE A 43 -20.51 -2.46 -10.69
N ALA A 44 -21.70 -3.06 -10.49
CA ALA A 44 -22.25 -4.08 -11.40
C ALA A 44 -22.42 -3.54 -12.83
N ARG A 45 -22.96 -2.32 -12.98
CA ARG A 45 -23.08 -1.66 -14.28
C ARG A 45 -21.74 -1.45 -14.94
N ALA A 46 -20.73 -0.97 -14.20
CA ALA A 46 -19.38 -0.74 -14.73
C ALA A 46 -18.68 -2.05 -15.10
N ALA A 47 -18.98 -3.15 -14.39
CA ALA A 47 -18.48 -4.49 -14.71
C ALA A 47 -19.26 -5.19 -15.83
N GLY A 48 -20.40 -4.61 -16.29
CA GLY A 48 -21.23 -5.21 -17.33
C GLY A 48 -22.04 -6.44 -16.88
N VAL A 49 -22.33 -6.55 -15.57
CA VAL A 49 -23.08 -7.68 -14.99
C VAL A 49 -24.38 -7.23 -14.31
N ALA A 50 -25.29 -8.17 -14.07
CA ALA A 50 -26.48 -7.90 -13.27
C ALA A 50 -26.13 -7.79 -11.78
N ASP A 51 -26.88 -6.96 -11.03
CA ASP A 51 -26.64 -6.72 -9.60
C ASP A 51 -26.57 -8.02 -8.77
N GLY A 52 -27.41 -9.01 -9.08
CA GLY A 52 -27.44 -10.30 -8.39
C GLY A 52 -26.17 -11.13 -8.54
N VAL A 53 -25.42 -10.94 -9.63
CA VAL A 53 -24.15 -11.65 -9.87
C VAL A 53 -23.11 -11.27 -8.83
N LEU A 54 -23.09 -10.00 -8.42
CA LEU A 54 -22.12 -9.50 -7.43
C LEU A 54 -22.31 -10.19 -6.07
N TYR A 55 -23.58 -10.44 -5.67
CA TYR A 55 -23.89 -11.12 -4.41
C TYR A 55 -23.57 -12.62 -4.41
N ASN A 56 -23.35 -13.23 -5.57
CA ASN A 56 -22.85 -14.62 -5.65
C ASN A 56 -21.35 -14.72 -5.26
N HIS A 57 -20.59 -13.62 -5.42
CA HIS A 57 -19.14 -13.59 -5.17
C HIS A 57 -18.76 -12.87 -3.87
N PHE A 58 -19.59 -11.93 -3.43
CA PHE A 58 -19.34 -11.12 -2.24
C PHE A 58 -20.60 -11.03 -1.39
N PRO A 59 -20.51 -11.30 -0.07
CA PRO A 59 -21.67 -11.28 0.82
C PRO A 59 -22.32 -9.90 0.91
N ASP A 60 -21.51 -8.84 0.73
CA ASP A 60 -21.97 -7.45 0.77
C ASP A 60 -20.97 -6.52 0.04
N LYS A 61 -21.33 -5.24 -0.04
CA LYS A 61 -20.51 -4.18 -0.63
C LYS A 61 -19.14 -4.06 0.05
N ASP A 62 -19.11 -4.17 1.37
CA ASP A 62 -17.88 -3.91 2.15
C ASP A 62 -16.84 -5.00 1.91
N ALA A 63 -17.26 -6.25 1.70
CA ALA A 63 -16.38 -7.34 1.32
C ALA A 63 -15.74 -7.10 -0.07
N LEU A 64 -16.52 -6.61 -1.04
CA LEU A 64 -15.99 -6.25 -2.35
C LEU A 64 -15.02 -5.07 -2.26
N LEU A 65 -15.37 -4.02 -1.50
CA LEU A 65 -14.48 -2.85 -1.33
C LEU A 65 -13.20 -3.21 -0.59
N ALA A 66 -13.25 -4.11 0.40
CA ALA A 66 -12.04 -4.62 1.07
C ALA A 66 -11.13 -5.39 0.11
N ALA A 67 -11.70 -6.23 -0.76
CA ALA A 67 -10.95 -6.94 -1.80
C ALA A 67 -10.36 -5.96 -2.83
N ALA A 68 -11.13 -4.94 -3.23
CA ALA A 68 -10.67 -3.89 -4.16
C ALA A 68 -9.53 -3.05 -3.56
N LEU A 69 -9.61 -2.72 -2.26
CA LEU A 69 -8.53 -2.05 -1.54
C LEU A 69 -7.27 -2.93 -1.50
N GLY A 70 -7.43 -4.24 -1.23
CA GLY A 70 -6.32 -5.19 -1.27
C GLY A 70 -5.64 -5.26 -2.64
N ALA A 71 -6.43 -5.31 -3.71
CA ALA A 71 -5.92 -5.28 -5.08
C ALA A 71 -5.20 -3.96 -5.39
N HIS A 72 -5.72 -2.82 -4.90
CA HIS A 72 -5.10 -1.51 -5.08
C HIS A 72 -3.75 -1.42 -4.37
N VAL A 73 -3.68 -1.85 -3.11
CA VAL A 73 -2.42 -1.92 -2.35
C VAL A 73 -1.43 -2.88 -3.00
N GLY A 74 -1.87 -4.06 -3.43
CA GLY A 74 -1.03 -5.04 -4.11
C GLY A 74 -0.44 -4.51 -5.42
N ALA A 75 -1.25 -3.81 -6.23
CA ALA A 75 -0.76 -3.16 -7.46
C ALA A 75 0.28 -2.08 -7.15
N ALA A 76 0.02 -1.21 -6.17
CA ALA A 76 0.96 -0.17 -5.75
C ALA A 76 2.28 -0.77 -5.22
N HIS A 77 2.23 -1.90 -4.53
CA HIS A 77 3.44 -2.64 -4.12
C HIS A 77 4.20 -3.24 -5.30
N ALA A 78 3.50 -3.83 -6.27
CA ALA A 78 4.14 -4.41 -7.46
C ALA A 78 4.89 -3.35 -8.29
N ASP A 79 4.41 -2.10 -8.28
CA ASP A 79 5.01 -0.98 -9.00
C ASP A 79 6.29 -0.43 -8.33
N LEU A 80 6.60 -0.81 -7.07
CA LEU A 80 7.79 -0.31 -6.36
C LEU A 80 9.12 -0.80 -6.96
N GLY A 81 9.10 -1.87 -7.73
CA GLY A 81 10.32 -2.53 -8.20
C GLY A 81 11.15 -3.18 -7.07
N PRO A 82 12.34 -3.69 -7.38
CA PRO A 82 13.18 -4.36 -6.40
C PRO A 82 13.79 -3.37 -5.40
N LEU A 83 13.65 -3.66 -4.11
CA LEU A 83 14.31 -2.92 -3.05
C LEU A 83 15.73 -3.44 -2.80
N PRO A 84 16.70 -2.58 -2.41
CA PRO A 84 18.07 -2.98 -2.15
C PRO A 84 18.18 -4.03 -1.05
N ALA A 85 19.00 -5.05 -1.28
CA ALA A 85 19.28 -6.07 -0.27
C ALA A 85 20.25 -5.52 0.79
N PRO A 86 20.12 -5.94 2.07
CA PRO A 86 21.06 -5.58 3.11
C PRO A 86 22.50 -6.03 2.78
N GLY A 87 23.48 -5.17 3.09
CA GLY A 87 24.88 -5.43 2.83
C GLY A 87 25.38 -5.06 1.43
N THR A 88 24.48 -4.60 0.53
CA THR A 88 24.86 -4.12 -0.81
C THR A 88 24.98 -2.58 -0.83
N GLY A 89 25.72 -2.00 -1.79
CA GLY A 89 25.85 -0.56 -1.95
C GLY A 89 26.18 0.20 -0.67
N THR A 90 25.82 1.47 -0.57
CA THR A 90 25.89 2.24 0.67
C THR A 90 24.54 2.26 1.38
N VAL A 91 24.54 2.38 2.72
CA VAL A 91 23.30 2.50 3.50
C VAL A 91 22.53 3.76 3.08
N HIS A 92 23.24 4.85 2.77
CA HIS A 92 22.65 6.11 2.33
C HIS A 92 21.86 5.94 1.03
N GLU A 93 22.50 5.41 -0.02
CA GLU A 93 21.85 5.19 -1.33
C GLU A 93 20.66 4.24 -1.21
N ASN A 94 20.83 3.16 -0.44
CA ASN A 94 19.77 2.17 -0.23
C ASN A 94 18.56 2.79 0.50
N LEU A 95 18.77 3.56 1.56
CA LEU A 95 17.70 4.25 2.27
C LEU A 95 17.00 5.29 1.39
N ALA A 96 17.74 5.96 0.51
CA ALA A 96 17.15 6.88 -0.47
C ALA A 96 16.20 6.13 -1.43
N VAL A 97 16.55 4.90 -1.88
CA VAL A 97 15.66 4.05 -2.67
C VAL A 97 14.43 3.64 -1.86
N TYR A 98 14.62 3.18 -0.61
CA TYR A 98 13.51 2.82 0.28
C TYR A 98 12.55 4.00 0.50
N LEU A 99 13.08 5.22 0.74
CA LEU A 99 12.25 6.40 0.98
C LEU A 99 11.49 6.81 -0.28
N ARG A 100 12.13 6.82 -1.47
CA ARG A 100 11.43 7.09 -2.75
C ARG A 100 10.31 6.08 -3.01
N ALA A 101 10.57 4.80 -2.78
CA ALA A 101 9.56 3.74 -2.89
C ALA A 101 8.41 3.97 -1.90
N GLY A 102 8.72 4.29 -0.64
CA GLY A 102 7.71 4.61 0.37
C GLY A 102 6.86 5.81 -0.01
N LEU A 103 7.47 6.90 -0.50
CA LEU A 103 6.74 8.07 -0.98
C LEU A 103 5.80 7.74 -2.14
N ALA A 104 6.25 6.94 -3.11
CA ALA A 104 5.43 6.50 -4.24
C ALA A 104 4.24 5.66 -3.76
N LEU A 105 4.48 4.67 -2.91
CA LEU A 105 3.45 3.82 -2.31
C LEU A 105 2.40 4.63 -1.55
N HIS A 106 2.84 5.51 -0.65
CA HIS A 106 1.93 6.29 0.18
C HIS A 106 1.10 7.27 -0.65
N ARG A 107 1.68 7.87 -1.70
CA ARG A 107 0.92 8.71 -2.65
C ARG A 107 -0.17 7.93 -3.38
N ALA A 108 0.07 6.68 -3.73
CA ALA A 108 -0.92 5.83 -4.37
C ALA A 108 -2.03 5.39 -3.40
N VAL A 109 -1.66 5.02 -2.17
CA VAL A 109 -2.52 4.26 -1.26
C VAL A 109 -3.29 5.15 -0.28
N LEU A 110 -2.64 6.16 0.34
CA LEU A 110 -3.27 6.95 1.41
C LEU A 110 -4.52 7.73 1.00
N PRO A 111 -4.64 8.31 -0.22
CA PRO A 111 -5.88 8.98 -0.62
C PRO A 111 -7.08 8.04 -0.65
N VAL A 112 -6.88 6.78 -1.05
CA VAL A 112 -7.92 5.75 -1.06
C VAL A 112 -8.31 5.35 0.36
N PHE A 113 -7.33 5.17 1.25
CA PHE A 113 -7.60 4.93 2.67
C PHE A 113 -8.35 6.08 3.32
N ALA A 114 -7.97 7.33 3.05
CA ALA A 114 -8.66 8.52 3.57
C ALA A 114 -10.14 8.54 3.16
N GLY A 115 -10.45 8.17 1.91
CA GLY A 115 -11.82 8.02 1.43
C GLY A 115 -12.62 6.90 2.11
N LEU A 116 -11.94 5.93 2.74
CA LEU A 116 -12.55 4.79 3.44
C LEU A 116 -12.63 4.96 4.96
N LEU A 117 -12.13 6.06 5.53
CA LEU A 117 -12.20 6.29 6.99
C LEU A 117 -13.64 6.31 7.53
N ALA A 118 -14.61 6.71 6.70
CA ALA A 118 -16.03 6.65 7.03
C ALA A 118 -16.65 5.24 6.91
N SER A 119 -15.86 4.23 6.54
CA SER A 119 -16.30 2.83 6.32
C SER A 119 -15.42 1.86 7.13
N PRO A 120 -15.51 1.86 8.48
CA PRO A 120 -14.64 1.06 9.34
C PRO A 120 -14.70 -0.44 9.05
N SER A 121 -15.87 -0.96 8.67
CA SER A 121 -16.08 -2.37 8.29
C SER A 121 -15.21 -2.80 7.10
N VAL A 122 -15.02 -1.92 6.11
CA VAL A 122 -14.13 -2.18 4.97
C VAL A 122 -12.68 -2.28 5.44
N LEU A 123 -12.24 -1.32 6.27
CA LEU A 123 -10.88 -1.29 6.79
C LEU A 123 -10.57 -2.49 7.70
N THR A 124 -11.52 -2.90 8.56
CA THR A 124 -11.37 -4.10 9.40
C THR A 124 -11.21 -5.35 8.54
N ARG A 125 -12.09 -5.56 7.56
CA ARG A 125 -12.00 -6.71 6.64
C ARG A 125 -10.71 -6.72 5.82
N PHE A 126 -10.25 -5.55 5.38
CA PHE A 126 -8.95 -5.44 4.72
C PHE A 126 -7.81 -5.83 5.64
N ALA A 127 -7.81 -5.35 6.90
CA ALA A 127 -6.77 -5.66 7.89
C ALA A 127 -6.70 -7.17 8.24
N GLU A 128 -7.84 -7.86 8.19
CA GLU A 128 -7.95 -9.31 8.43
C GLU A 128 -7.63 -10.15 7.18
N SER A 129 -7.55 -9.53 6.00
CA SER A 129 -7.32 -10.25 4.75
C SER A 129 -5.84 -10.57 4.51
N GLU A 130 -5.56 -11.69 3.86
CA GLU A 130 -4.21 -12.02 3.35
C GLU A 130 -3.75 -11.07 2.22
N ALA A 131 -4.68 -10.35 1.60
CA ALA A 131 -4.42 -9.38 0.53
C ALA A 131 -3.70 -8.10 0.98
N ARG A 132 -3.36 -8.00 2.27
CA ARG A 132 -2.62 -6.85 2.83
C ARG A 132 -1.21 -6.69 2.24
N GLY A 133 -0.66 -7.76 1.64
CA GLY A 133 0.66 -7.77 1.02
C GLY A 133 1.81 -7.59 2.01
N ASP A 134 3.03 -7.56 1.47
CA ASP A 134 4.22 -7.20 2.26
C ASP A 134 4.10 -5.74 2.70
N ASP A 135 4.15 -5.52 4.01
CA ASP A 135 4.12 -4.17 4.57
C ASP A 135 5.50 -3.50 4.32
N TRP A 136 5.53 -2.48 3.44
CA TRP A 136 6.75 -1.70 3.17
C TRP A 136 7.45 -1.24 4.44
N ARG A 137 6.69 -0.88 5.48
CA ARG A 137 7.23 -0.55 6.80
C ARG A 137 7.99 -1.72 7.40
N ALA A 138 7.46 -2.94 7.29
CA ALA A 138 8.12 -4.15 7.79
C ALA A 138 9.41 -4.45 7.00
N LEU A 139 9.39 -4.26 5.67
CA LEU A 139 10.57 -4.40 4.82
C LEU A 139 11.65 -3.39 5.19
N LEU A 140 11.31 -2.11 5.35
CA LEU A 140 12.24 -1.07 5.80
C LEU A 140 12.81 -1.39 7.18
N ALA A 141 11.97 -1.80 8.14
CA ALA A 141 12.41 -2.17 9.48
C ALA A 141 13.35 -3.39 9.47
N ALA A 142 13.07 -4.39 8.62
CA ALA A 142 13.93 -5.55 8.44
C ALA A 142 15.28 -5.16 7.82
N TYR A 143 15.27 -4.29 6.81
CA TYR A 143 16.48 -3.76 6.19
C TYR A 143 17.36 -3.05 7.22
N LEU A 144 16.82 -2.10 7.98
CA LEU A 144 17.58 -1.34 8.99
C LEU A 144 18.17 -2.25 10.08
N ARG A 145 17.40 -3.23 10.57
CA ARG A 145 17.92 -4.22 11.53
C ARG A 145 19.08 -5.01 10.93
N ALA A 146 18.92 -5.50 9.71
CA ALA A 146 19.95 -6.28 9.06
C ALA A 146 21.24 -5.46 8.78
N GLU A 147 21.15 -4.17 8.48
CA GLU A 147 22.30 -3.28 8.32
C GLU A 147 23.02 -3.02 9.66
N ARG A 148 22.27 -2.83 10.75
CA ARG A 148 22.83 -2.72 12.09
C ARG A 148 23.55 -4.02 12.51
N ASP A 149 22.93 -5.17 12.29
CA ASP A 149 23.47 -6.48 12.67
C ASP A 149 24.75 -6.82 11.85
N ARG A 150 24.93 -6.19 10.69
CA ARG A 150 26.16 -6.24 9.87
C ARG A 150 27.22 -5.20 10.28
N GLY A 151 26.95 -4.40 11.30
CA GLY A 151 27.87 -3.34 11.75
C GLY A 151 27.96 -2.12 10.81
N ARG A 152 27.02 -1.95 9.89
CA ARG A 152 26.96 -0.82 8.96
C ARG A 152 26.14 0.37 9.50
N LEU A 153 25.43 0.16 10.61
CA LEU A 153 24.83 1.18 11.45
C LEU A 153 25.40 1.06 12.87
N ALA A 154 25.33 2.12 13.64
CA ALA A 154 25.79 2.12 15.02
C ALA A 154 25.05 1.03 15.84
N PRO A 155 25.71 0.27 16.73
CA PRO A 155 25.06 -0.77 17.53
C PRO A 155 23.90 -0.23 18.39
N ALA A 156 24.00 1.05 18.82
CA ALA A 156 22.98 1.74 19.59
C ALA A 156 21.86 2.36 18.73
N ALA A 157 21.90 2.24 17.39
CA ALA A 157 20.88 2.81 16.54
C ALA A 157 19.50 2.20 16.81
N ASP A 158 18.53 3.04 17.14
CA ASP A 158 17.15 2.64 17.26
C ASP A 158 16.51 2.54 15.86
N THR A 159 16.54 1.34 15.32
CA THR A 159 16.00 1.05 13.97
C THR A 159 14.46 1.17 13.91
N ALA A 160 13.77 1.05 15.04
CA ALA A 160 12.31 1.23 15.10
C ALA A 160 11.96 2.71 15.03
N ALA A 161 12.69 3.57 15.77
CA ALA A 161 12.56 5.03 15.68
C ALA A 161 12.89 5.55 14.28
N ALA A 162 13.99 5.09 13.68
CA ALA A 162 14.36 5.45 12.30
C ALA A 162 13.29 5.05 11.29
N THR A 163 12.71 3.84 11.42
CA THR A 163 11.58 3.41 10.59
C THR A 163 10.37 4.34 10.77
N ALA A 164 10.02 4.68 12.01
CA ALA A 164 8.88 5.57 12.29
C ALA A 164 9.09 6.97 11.71
N MET A 165 10.30 7.52 11.76
CA MET A 165 10.64 8.82 11.15
C MET A 165 10.44 8.81 9.64
N LEU A 166 10.96 7.79 8.93
CA LEU A 166 10.83 7.68 7.48
C LEU A 166 9.38 7.46 7.04
N VAL A 167 8.61 6.64 7.77
CA VAL A 167 7.17 6.47 7.55
C VAL A 167 6.41 7.78 7.79
N GLY A 168 6.77 8.51 8.85
CA GLY A 168 6.18 9.81 9.18
C GLY A 168 6.36 10.84 8.07
N ILE A 169 7.52 10.88 7.44
CA ILE A 169 7.79 11.76 6.28
C ILE A 169 6.88 11.39 5.10
N CYS A 170 6.71 10.08 4.81
CA CYS A 170 5.80 9.65 3.75
C CYS A 170 4.34 10.07 4.05
N HIS A 171 3.89 9.98 5.30
CA HIS A 171 2.57 10.42 5.71
C HIS A 171 2.41 11.94 5.60
N ASP A 172 3.38 12.72 6.10
CA ASP A 172 3.35 14.19 6.07
C ASP A 172 3.18 14.71 4.65
N VAL A 173 3.99 14.22 3.71
CA VAL A 173 3.93 14.61 2.29
C VAL A 173 2.55 14.37 1.68
N VAL A 174 1.94 13.21 1.95
CA VAL A 174 0.64 12.88 1.36
C VAL A 174 -0.49 13.63 2.04
N LEU A 175 -0.48 13.71 3.39
CA LEU A 175 -1.52 14.41 4.14
C LEU A 175 -1.52 15.90 3.81
N THR A 176 -0.35 16.52 3.67
CA THR A 176 -0.21 17.92 3.27
C THR A 176 -0.76 18.17 1.86
N ALA A 177 -0.61 17.18 0.95
CA ALA A 177 -1.15 17.29 -0.41
C ALA A 177 -2.68 17.12 -0.48
N VAL A 178 -3.26 16.36 0.45
CA VAL A 178 -4.70 16.04 0.46
C VAL A 178 -5.51 17.06 1.25
N LEU A 179 -4.91 17.70 2.28
CA LEU A 179 -5.59 18.65 3.15
C LEU A 179 -5.60 20.06 2.53
N PRO A 180 -6.78 20.67 2.27
CA PRO A 180 -6.87 22.03 1.76
C PRO A 180 -6.29 23.03 2.76
N GLY A 181 -5.43 23.94 2.29
CA GLY A 181 -4.88 25.02 3.12
C GLY A 181 -3.73 24.62 4.04
N ALA A 182 -3.11 23.47 3.82
CA ALA A 182 -1.88 23.12 4.52
C ALA A 182 -0.81 24.21 4.29
N PRO A 183 -0.15 24.72 5.35
CA PRO A 183 0.73 25.89 5.28
C PRO A 183 2.03 25.66 4.50
N HIS A 184 2.36 24.41 4.23
CA HIS A 184 3.55 24.03 3.49
C HIS A 184 3.09 23.53 2.12
N GLY A 185 3.18 24.41 1.10
CA GLY A 185 2.92 24.03 -0.30
C GLY A 185 3.67 22.76 -0.65
N HIS A 186 3.30 22.11 -1.76
CA HIS A 186 3.83 20.84 -2.26
C HIS A 186 5.36 20.88 -2.49
N ALA A 187 6.14 21.14 -1.41
CA ALA A 187 7.60 21.08 -1.47
C ALA A 187 7.98 19.62 -1.72
N GLU A 188 8.66 19.40 -2.83
CA GLU A 188 9.28 18.11 -3.11
C GLU A 188 10.25 17.78 -1.99
N VAL A 189 10.10 16.59 -1.38
CA VAL A 189 10.99 16.16 -0.31
C VAL A 189 12.38 15.94 -0.87
N ASP A 190 13.36 16.67 -0.36
CA ASP A 190 14.78 16.37 -0.61
C ASP A 190 15.15 15.07 0.13
N VAL A 191 15.06 13.97 -0.59
CA VAL A 191 15.34 12.63 -0.08
C VAL A 191 16.76 12.52 0.47
N ASP A 192 17.74 13.12 -0.22
CA ASP A 192 19.14 13.01 0.18
C ASP A 192 19.41 13.83 1.45
N ALA A 193 18.80 15.01 1.61
CA ALA A 193 18.87 15.80 2.84
C ALA A 193 18.21 15.04 4.03
N VAL A 194 17.07 14.40 3.81
CA VAL A 194 16.40 13.57 4.84
C VAL A 194 17.32 12.43 5.30
N ILE A 195 17.87 11.66 4.37
CA ILE A 195 18.70 10.51 4.70
C ILE A 195 20.02 10.95 5.36
N THR A 196 20.62 12.03 4.87
CA THR A 196 21.82 12.61 5.50
C THR A 196 21.53 13.01 6.94
N THR A 197 20.42 13.71 7.19
CA THR A 197 20.02 14.14 8.53
C THR A 197 19.73 12.94 9.44
N LEU A 198 19.07 11.91 8.92
CA LEU A 198 18.78 10.69 9.68
C LEU A 198 20.07 9.98 10.11
N LEU A 199 21.04 9.84 9.19
CA LEU A 199 22.27 9.09 9.45
C LEU A 199 23.29 9.87 10.29
N ALA A 200 23.36 11.19 10.13
CA ALA A 200 24.28 12.05 10.86
C ALA A 200 23.70 12.57 12.19
N GLY A 201 22.38 12.58 12.33
CA GLY A 201 21.69 13.25 13.44
C GLY A 201 21.63 14.76 13.26
N ILE A 202 21.03 15.46 14.24
CA ILE A 202 20.87 16.92 14.26
C ILE A 202 21.63 17.58 15.40
N ALA A 203 22.22 16.81 16.32
CA ALA A 203 23.02 17.33 17.40
C ALA A 203 24.47 17.60 16.95
N LEU A 204 25.11 18.59 17.55
CA LEU A 204 26.56 18.79 17.39
C LEU A 204 27.30 17.58 17.98
N PRO A 205 28.40 17.12 17.35
CA PRO A 205 29.22 16.08 17.93
C PRO A 205 29.70 16.49 19.33
N GLY A 206 29.31 15.72 20.35
CA GLY A 206 29.75 15.97 21.74
C GLY A 206 28.74 16.70 22.65
N ASN A 207 27.52 16.91 22.19
CA ASN A 207 26.41 17.44 23.01
C ASN A 207 25.51 16.28 23.47
#